data_19bec2ea88b400e9ea54c3eac33f00ef
#
_entry.id   19bec2ea88b400e9ea54c3eac33f00ef
#
_cell.length_a   1.000
_cell.length_b   1.000
_cell.length_c   1.000
_cell.angle_alpha   90.00
_cell.angle_beta   90.00
_cell.angle_gamma   90.00
#
_symmetry.space_group_name_H-M   'P 1'
#
loop_
_entity.id
_entity.type
_entity.pdbx_description
1 polymer ?
#
loop_
_entity_poly.entity_id
_entity_poly.type
_entity_poly.pdbx_seq_one_letter_code
_entity_poly.pdbx_strand_id
1 'polypeptide(L)'
;MNKCDFLLIDDDLSLCEVLIRALQRRGFIAIAAHDTAGALQLAQQYRPPRALVDLKLAKESGLTVISELQAAHPDIVIVMLTGYASIATAVDAMKRGALNYLCKPASTDEIIAAFNNSNEIEMPATPMVPVPIDRIEWEHIQRVLHEHNGNISATARALGMHRRTLQRKLQKRPSPL
;
A
#
# COMPACT_ATOMS: atom_id res chain seq x y z
N MET A 1 9.85 -6.34 -28.03
CA MET A 1 8.99 -5.87 -26.91
C MET A 1 9.82 -5.98 -25.64
N ASN A 2 10.03 -4.89 -24.91
CA ASN A 2 10.72 -4.96 -23.62
C ASN A 2 9.84 -5.75 -22.65
N LYS A 3 10.38 -6.86 -22.15
CA LYS A 3 9.68 -7.71 -21.17
C LYS A 3 9.50 -6.91 -19.88
N CYS A 4 8.31 -6.91 -19.32
CA CYS A 4 8.01 -6.35 -18.00
C CYS A 4 7.13 -7.36 -17.25
N ASP A 5 7.52 -7.73 -16.04
CA ASP A 5 6.81 -8.75 -15.26
C ASP A 5 5.86 -8.12 -14.23
N PHE A 6 6.20 -6.91 -13.73
CA PHE A 6 5.42 -6.20 -12.71
C PHE A 6 5.31 -4.70 -13.01
N LEU A 7 4.11 -4.16 -12.86
CA LEU A 7 3.84 -2.73 -12.77
C LEU A 7 3.52 -2.38 -11.32
N LEU A 8 4.32 -1.51 -10.72
CA LEU A 8 4.08 -0.97 -9.38
C LEU A 8 3.39 0.37 -9.50
N ILE A 9 2.35 0.61 -8.71
CA ILE A 9 1.59 1.87 -8.72
C ILE A 9 1.48 2.37 -7.30
N ASP A 10 2.33 3.34 -6.97
CA ASP A 10 2.47 3.90 -5.62
C ASP A 10 3.09 5.29 -5.74
N ASP A 11 2.62 6.27 -4.99
CA ASP A 11 3.17 7.63 -4.95
C ASP A 11 4.44 7.75 -4.11
N ASP A 12 4.78 6.73 -3.32
CA ASP A 12 6.05 6.64 -2.61
C ASP A 12 7.17 6.13 -3.54
N LEU A 13 7.93 7.07 -4.10
CA LEU A 13 9.07 6.80 -4.97
C LEU A 13 10.10 5.88 -4.33
N SER A 14 10.39 6.10 -3.03
CA SER A 14 11.40 5.34 -2.29
C SER A 14 10.98 3.88 -2.13
N LEU A 15 9.70 3.65 -1.82
CA LEU A 15 9.14 2.30 -1.73
C LEU A 15 9.18 1.60 -3.09
N CYS A 16 8.79 2.28 -4.17
CA CYS A 16 8.87 1.75 -5.52
C CYS A 16 10.30 1.31 -5.88
N GLU A 17 11.30 2.14 -5.61
CA GLU A 17 12.70 1.79 -5.88
C GLU A 17 13.14 0.56 -5.09
N VAL A 18 12.80 0.46 -3.80
CA VAL A 18 13.14 -0.69 -2.96
C VAL A 18 12.49 -1.96 -3.50
N LEU A 19 11.21 -1.91 -3.86
CA LEU A 19 10.48 -3.05 -4.40
C LEU A 19 11.00 -3.47 -5.78
N ILE A 20 11.32 -2.52 -6.68
CA ILE A 20 11.93 -2.82 -7.98
C ILE A 20 13.24 -3.58 -7.79
N ARG A 21 14.15 -3.07 -6.94
CA ARG A 21 15.42 -3.75 -6.66
C ARG A 21 15.23 -5.14 -6.04
N ALA A 22 14.23 -5.29 -5.19
CA ALA A 22 13.93 -6.57 -4.53
C ALA A 22 13.35 -7.60 -5.52
N LEU A 23 12.48 -7.19 -6.44
CA LEU A 23 11.97 -8.01 -7.53
C LEU A 23 13.06 -8.38 -8.54
N GLN A 24 13.93 -7.42 -8.89
CA GLN A 24 15.09 -7.67 -9.77
C GLN A 24 16.04 -8.73 -9.22
N ARG A 25 16.30 -8.74 -7.92
CA ARG A 25 17.12 -9.79 -7.27
C ARG A 25 16.50 -11.18 -7.39
N ARG A 26 15.20 -11.28 -7.65
CA ARG A 26 14.46 -12.53 -7.90
C ARG A 26 14.26 -12.84 -9.39
N GLY A 27 14.90 -12.05 -10.28
CA GLY A 27 14.86 -12.25 -11.73
C GLY A 27 13.66 -11.65 -12.44
N PHE A 28 12.85 -10.81 -11.77
CA PHE A 28 11.71 -10.13 -12.37
C PHE A 28 12.08 -8.72 -12.83
N ILE A 29 11.48 -8.29 -13.93
CA ILE A 29 11.58 -6.92 -14.44
C ILE A 29 10.35 -6.14 -13.97
N ALA A 30 10.58 -5.08 -13.21
CA ALA A 30 9.53 -4.25 -12.67
C ALA A 30 9.70 -2.78 -13.08
N ILE A 31 8.58 -2.10 -13.31
CA ILE A 31 8.49 -0.67 -13.58
C ILE A 31 7.51 -0.02 -12.61
N ALA A 32 7.60 1.29 -12.41
CA ALA A 32 6.71 2.01 -11.52
C ALA A 32 5.97 3.15 -12.22
N ALA A 33 4.74 3.37 -11.81
CA ALA A 33 3.92 4.55 -12.08
C ALA A 33 3.53 5.19 -10.75
N HIS A 34 3.25 6.49 -10.74
CA HIS A 34 2.95 7.24 -9.53
C HIS A 34 1.56 7.88 -9.54
N ASP A 35 0.83 7.67 -10.63
CA ASP A 35 -0.55 8.09 -10.84
C ASP A 35 -1.26 7.16 -11.84
N THR A 36 -2.56 7.32 -11.98
CA THR A 36 -3.39 6.50 -12.87
C THR A 36 -3.01 6.67 -14.34
N ALA A 37 -2.72 7.89 -14.78
CA ALA A 37 -2.38 8.16 -16.18
C ALA A 37 -1.08 7.46 -16.59
N GLY A 38 -0.04 7.56 -15.75
CA GLY A 38 1.23 6.86 -15.94
C GLY A 38 1.06 5.35 -15.90
N ALA A 39 0.22 4.83 -15.00
CA ALA A 39 -0.07 3.41 -14.90
C ALA A 39 -0.70 2.87 -16.18
N LEU A 40 -1.71 3.54 -16.73
CA LEU A 40 -2.37 3.16 -17.99
C LEU A 40 -1.42 3.24 -19.18
N GLN A 41 -0.61 4.30 -19.27
CA GLN A 41 0.39 4.46 -20.33
C GLN A 41 1.41 3.32 -20.31
N LEU A 42 1.97 2.99 -19.14
CA LEU A 42 2.95 1.91 -18.99
C LEU A 42 2.30 0.54 -19.22
N ALA A 43 1.07 0.32 -18.76
CA ALA A 43 0.33 -0.90 -19.01
C ALA A 43 0.09 -1.11 -20.52
N GLN A 44 -0.26 -0.06 -21.25
CA GLN A 44 -0.43 -0.13 -22.71
C GLN A 44 0.90 -0.43 -23.44
N GLN A 45 1.98 0.19 -22.99
CA GLN A 45 3.30 0.09 -23.63
C GLN A 45 3.97 -1.26 -23.39
N TYR A 46 3.95 -1.75 -22.14
CA TYR A 46 4.72 -2.93 -21.72
C TYR A 46 3.89 -4.19 -21.53
N ARG A 47 2.58 -4.06 -21.41
CA ARG A 47 1.63 -5.15 -21.15
C ARG A 47 2.07 -6.07 -20.00
N PRO A 48 2.35 -5.54 -18.81
CA PRO A 48 2.79 -6.35 -17.69
C PRO A 48 1.68 -7.34 -17.28
N PRO A 49 2.01 -8.61 -17.00
CA PRO A 49 1.00 -9.58 -16.55
C PRO A 49 0.53 -9.32 -15.11
N ARG A 50 1.25 -8.52 -14.33
CA ARG A 50 0.98 -8.28 -12.91
C ARG A 50 1.06 -6.81 -12.58
N ALA A 51 0.13 -6.33 -11.75
CA ALA A 51 0.17 -4.98 -11.17
C ALA A 51 0.02 -5.02 -9.64
N LEU A 52 0.88 -4.29 -8.95
CA LEU A 52 0.79 -4.04 -7.52
C LEU A 52 0.35 -2.60 -7.31
N VAL A 53 -0.80 -2.39 -6.67
CA VAL A 53 -1.45 -1.08 -6.57
C VAL A 53 -1.57 -0.66 -5.12
N ASP A 54 -1.06 0.51 -4.76
CA ASP A 54 -1.39 1.10 -3.46
C ASP A 54 -2.81 1.64 -3.43
N LEU A 55 -3.49 1.48 -2.30
CA LEU A 55 -4.84 2.00 -2.10
C LEU A 55 -4.86 3.53 -2.14
N LYS A 56 -3.87 4.16 -1.53
CA LYS A 56 -3.83 5.60 -1.33
C LYS A 56 -2.73 6.22 -2.20
N LEU A 57 -3.12 6.74 -3.33
CA LEU A 57 -2.28 7.60 -4.16
C LEU A 57 -2.52 9.07 -3.79
N ALA A 58 -1.55 9.95 -4.07
CA ALA A 58 -1.57 11.35 -3.62
C ALA A 58 -2.86 12.12 -3.97
N LYS A 59 -3.48 11.82 -5.11
CA LYS A 59 -4.67 12.51 -5.61
C LYS A 59 -5.86 11.61 -5.89
N GLU A 60 -5.67 10.29 -5.87
CA GLU A 60 -6.63 9.32 -6.37
C GLU A 60 -6.69 8.09 -5.46
N SER A 61 -7.73 7.28 -5.62
CA SER A 61 -7.83 6.00 -4.93
C SER A 61 -7.32 4.87 -5.83
N GLY A 62 -6.50 3.99 -5.30
CA GLY A 62 -6.08 2.76 -5.99
C GLY A 62 -7.26 1.89 -6.44
N LEU A 63 -8.43 2.02 -5.81
CA LEU A 63 -9.65 1.35 -6.26
C LEU A 63 -10.11 1.83 -7.66
N THR A 64 -9.91 3.10 -7.98
CA THR A 64 -10.18 3.64 -9.32
C THR A 64 -9.18 3.07 -10.32
N VAL A 65 -7.90 3.06 -9.96
CA VAL A 65 -6.82 2.49 -10.79
C VAL A 65 -7.10 1.03 -11.16
N ILE A 66 -7.56 0.21 -10.20
CA ILE A 66 -7.93 -1.19 -10.49
C ILE A 66 -8.99 -1.26 -11.58
N SER A 67 -10.08 -0.48 -11.46
CA SER A 67 -11.17 -0.51 -12.42
C SER A 67 -10.72 -0.08 -13.82
N GLU A 68 -9.89 0.95 -13.92
CA GLU A 68 -9.38 1.48 -15.20
C GLU A 68 -8.35 0.52 -15.84
N LEU A 69 -7.46 -0.07 -15.03
CA LEU A 69 -6.52 -1.08 -15.53
C LEU A 69 -7.22 -2.33 -16.02
N GLN A 70 -8.21 -2.84 -15.31
CA GLN A 70 -9.01 -4.00 -15.73
C GLN A 70 -9.77 -3.71 -17.03
N ALA A 71 -10.32 -2.52 -17.19
CA ALA A 71 -11.01 -2.13 -18.42
C ALA A 71 -10.05 -2.04 -19.63
N ALA A 72 -8.84 -1.50 -19.43
CA ALA A 72 -7.82 -1.34 -20.47
C ALA A 72 -7.04 -2.64 -20.76
N HIS A 73 -6.90 -3.48 -19.75
CA HIS A 73 -6.08 -4.71 -19.74
C HIS A 73 -6.77 -5.83 -18.96
N PRO A 74 -7.75 -6.53 -19.54
CA PRO A 74 -8.55 -7.56 -18.86
C PRO A 74 -7.73 -8.73 -18.28
N ASP A 75 -6.59 -9.04 -18.90
CA ASP A 75 -5.72 -10.16 -18.49
C ASP A 75 -4.72 -9.80 -17.38
N ILE A 76 -4.65 -8.52 -16.96
CA ILE A 76 -3.72 -8.12 -15.91
C ILE A 76 -4.17 -8.63 -14.54
N VAL A 77 -3.30 -9.30 -13.83
CA VAL A 77 -3.55 -9.75 -12.45
C VAL A 77 -3.16 -8.62 -11.50
N ILE A 78 -4.09 -8.17 -10.67
CA ILE A 78 -3.89 -7.03 -9.78
C ILE A 78 -3.90 -7.50 -8.32
N VAL A 79 -2.88 -7.11 -7.57
CA VAL A 79 -2.82 -7.24 -6.10
C VAL A 79 -2.76 -5.85 -5.49
N MET A 80 -3.57 -5.60 -4.47
CA MET A 80 -3.52 -4.35 -3.73
C MET A 80 -2.55 -4.47 -2.56
N LEU A 81 -1.68 -3.48 -2.39
CA LEU A 81 -0.74 -3.37 -1.27
C LEU A 81 -0.98 -2.04 -0.54
N THR A 82 -1.39 -2.06 0.72
CA THR A 82 -1.77 -0.84 1.44
C THR A 82 -1.39 -0.84 2.90
N GLY A 83 -1.07 0.34 3.43
CA GLY A 83 -0.89 0.57 4.88
C GLY A 83 -2.21 0.68 5.66
N TYR A 84 -3.36 0.69 4.97
CA TYR A 84 -4.69 0.87 5.59
C TYR A 84 -5.56 -0.36 5.35
N ALA A 85 -5.41 -1.35 6.23
CA ALA A 85 -6.23 -2.55 6.16
C ALA A 85 -7.62 -2.30 6.76
N SER A 86 -8.66 -2.33 5.91
CA SER A 86 -10.03 -2.51 6.37
C SER A 86 -10.71 -3.63 5.57
N ILE A 87 -11.54 -4.41 6.23
CA ILE A 87 -12.30 -5.48 5.57
C ILE A 87 -13.15 -4.91 4.43
N ALA A 88 -13.78 -3.75 4.65
CA ALA A 88 -14.61 -3.09 3.64
C ALA A 88 -13.81 -2.72 2.39
N THR A 89 -12.60 -2.19 2.56
CA THR A 89 -11.72 -1.81 1.44
C THR A 89 -11.20 -3.04 0.69
N ALA A 90 -10.84 -4.10 1.41
CA ALA A 90 -10.42 -5.35 0.79
C ALA A 90 -11.55 -5.96 -0.06
N VAL A 91 -12.77 -6.02 0.47
CA VAL A 91 -13.96 -6.49 -0.27
C VAL A 91 -14.24 -5.62 -1.51
N ASP A 92 -14.10 -4.29 -1.41
CA ASP A 92 -14.32 -3.39 -2.55
C ASP A 92 -13.23 -3.57 -3.63
N ALA A 93 -11.97 -3.74 -3.24
CA ALA A 93 -10.88 -4.05 -4.16
C ALA A 93 -11.12 -5.35 -4.93
N MET A 94 -11.52 -6.41 -4.22
CA MET A 94 -11.83 -7.71 -4.84
C MET A 94 -13.01 -7.62 -5.82
N LYS A 95 -14.08 -6.89 -5.46
CA LYS A 95 -15.22 -6.64 -6.36
C LYS A 95 -14.84 -5.87 -7.63
N ARG A 96 -13.80 -5.06 -7.59
CA ARG A 96 -13.28 -4.29 -8.72
C ARG A 96 -12.28 -5.05 -9.58
N GLY A 97 -11.94 -6.29 -9.21
CA GLY A 97 -11.08 -7.18 -9.99
C GLY A 97 -9.67 -7.37 -9.43
N ALA A 98 -9.37 -6.91 -8.21
CA ALA A 98 -8.14 -7.31 -7.55
C ALA A 98 -8.19 -8.82 -7.23
N LEU A 99 -7.08 -9.52 -7.48
CA LEU A 99 -6.94 -10.94 -7.13
C LEU A 99 -6.73 -11.11 -5.63
N ASN A 100 -5.98 -10.20 -5.01
CA ASN A 100 -5.59 -10.31 -3.61
C ASN A 100 -5.34 -8.93 -2.99
N TYR A 101 -5.23 -8.91 -1.66
CA TYR A 101 -5.04 -7.70 -0.86
C TYR A 101 -3.99 -7.98 0.21
N LEU A 102 -2.94 -7.16 0.27
CA LEU A 102 -1.84 -7.26 1.23
C LEU A 102 -1.71 -6.00 2.07
N CYS A 103 -1.29 -6.19 3.32
CA CYS A 103 -1.01 -5.08 4.23
C CYS A 103 0.48 -4.73 4.18
N LYS A 104 0.81 -3.43 4.10
CA LYS A 104 2.18 -2.94 4.32
C LYS A 104 2.54 -3.04 5.82
N PRO A 105 3.72 -3.50 6.21
CA PRO A 105 4.81 -3.96 5.36
C PRO A 105 4.60 -5.40 4.86
N ALA A 106 4.87 -5.65 3.59
CA ALA A 106 4.87 -6.99 3.00
C ALA A 106 6.25 -7.30 2.42
N SER A 107 6.73 -8.51 2.63
CA SER A 107 7.97 -8.99 2.03
C SER A 107 7.77 -9.25 0.52
N THR A 108 8.88 -9.25 -0.22
CA THR A 108 8.81 -9.54 -1.68
C THR A 108 8.28 -10.95 -1.95
N ASP A 109 8.54 -11.90 -1.05
CA ASP A 109 8.05 -13.28 -1.20
C ASP A 109 6.55 -13.37 -0.99
N GLU A 110 6.00 -12.65 0.00
CA GLU A 110 4.55 -12.52 0.19
C GLU A 110 3.87 -11.85 -1.01
N ILE A 111 4.49 -10.80 -1.56
CA ILE A 111 3.98 -10.13 -2.78
C ILE A 111 3.92 -11.14 -3.94
N ILE A 112 4.98 -11.88 -4.21
CA ILE A 112 5.03 -12.87 -5.29
C ILE A 112 4.01 -14.00 -5.04
N ALA A 113 3.91 -14.49 -3.81
CA ALA A 113 2.95 -15.52 -3.43
C ALA A 113 1.49 -15.07 -3.65
N ALA A 114 1.18 -13.79 -3.35
CA ALA A 114 -0.16 -13.25 -3.53
C ALA A 114 -0.63 -13.23 -4.99
N PHE A 115 0.27 -13.23 -5.97
CA PHE A 115 -0.05 -13.35 -7.39
C PHE A 115 -0.22 -14.80 -7.85
N ASN A 116 0.27 -15.77 -7.10
CA ASN A 116 0.23 -17.19 -7.47
C ASN A 116 -0.97 -17.91 -6.84
N ASN A 117 -1.49 -17.39 -5.73
CA ASN A 117 -2.62 -17.99 -5.00
C ASN A 117 -3.95 -17.45 -5.52
N SER A 118 -4.49 -18.09 -6.57
CA SER A 118 -5.79 -17.75 -7.14
C SER A 118 -6.99 -18.36 -6.39
N ASN A 119 -6.80 -19.06 -5.26
CA ASN A 119 -7.89 -19.87 -4.67
C ASN A 119 -8.03 -19.89 -3.15
N GLU A 120 -7.26 -19.14 -2.41
CA GLU A 120 -7.58 -19.00 -0.99
C GLU A 120 -7.48 -17.51 -0.65
N ILE A 121 -8.64 -16.89 -0.37
CA ILE A 121 -8.69 -15.80 0.58
C ILE A 121 -8.26 -16.43 1.90
N GLU A 122 -6.98 -16.72 2.06
CA GLU A 122 -6.41 -16.67 3.38
C GLU A 122 -6.53 -15.20 3.79
N MET A 123 -7.71 -14.83 4.25
CA MET A 123 -7.75 -13.82 5.30
C MET A 123 -6.65 -14.26 6.26
N PRO A 124 -5.60 -13.43 6.44
CA PRO A 124 -4.54 -13.84 7.33
C PRO A 124 -5.23 -14.30 8.62
N ALA A 125 -5.23 -15.61 8.85
CA ALA A 125 -5.54 -16.22 10.13
C ALA A 125 -4.31 -16.03 11.03
N THR A 126 -3.65 -14.90 10.90
CA THR A 126 -3.01 -14.29 12.04
C THR A 126 -4.19 -13.98 12.93
N PRO A 127 -4.31 -14.64 14.11
CA PRO A 127 -5.19 -14.13 15.12
C PRO A 127 -4.87 -12.63 15.12
N MET A 128 -5.87 -11.79 14.88
CA MET A 128 -5.72 -10.36 15.15
C MET A 128 -5.33 -10.32 16.64
N VAL A 129 -4.03 -10.41 16.89
CA VAL A 129 -3.54 -9.90 18.15
C VAL A 129 -3.97 -8.45 18.05
N PRO A 130 -4.94 -8.01 18.86
CA PRO A 130 -5.45 -6.67 18.75
C PRO A 130 -4.22 -5.77 18.85
N VAL A 131 -3.89 -5.06 17.75
CA VAL A 131 -2.79 -4.09 17.80
C VAL A 131 -3.18 -3.17 18.94
N PRO A 132 -2.37 -3.07 20.00
CA PRO A 132 -2.73 -2.26 21.15
C PRO A 132 -3.14 -0.88 20.65
N ILE A 133 -4.28 -0.37 21.09
CA ILE A 133 -4.82 0.93 20.67
C ILE A 133 -3.75 2.01 20.78
N ASP A 134 -2.91 1.92 21.81
CA ASP A 134 -1.77 2.79 22.04
C ASP A 134 -0.75 2.81 20.89
N ARG A 135 -0.58 1.70 20.16
CA ARG A 135 0.33 1.61 19.01
C ARG A 135 -0.28 2.27 17.77
N ILE A 136 -1.55 2.01 17.49
CA ILE A 136 -2.28 2.66 16.38
C ILE A 136 -2.31 4.17 16.60
N GLU A 137 -2.60 4.59 17.82
CA GLU A 137 -2.62 6.00 18.20
C GLU A 137 -1.22 6.62 18.06
N TRP A 138 -0.18 5.92 18.47
CA TRP A 138 1.20 6.40 18.38
C TRP A 138 1.65 6.55 16.93
N GLU A 139 1.39 5.56 16.07
CA GLU A 139 1.69 5.62 14.63
C GLU A 139 0.94 6.75 13.94
N HIS A 140 -0.33 6.96 14.29
CA HIS A 140 -1.12 8.09 13.79
C HIS A 140 -0.54 9.45 14.21
N ILE A 141 -0.13 9.57 15.48
CA ILE A 141 0.52 10.77 16.00
C ILE A 141 1.85 11.05 15.26
N GLN A 142 2.68 10.04 15.04
CA GLN A 142 3.96 10.19 14.35
C GLN A 142 3.77 10.67 12.91
N ARG A 143 2.78 10.13 12.19
CA ARG A 143 2.46 10.55 10.83
C ARG A 143 2.05 12.02 10.78
N VAL A 144 1.07 12.44 11.60
CA VAL A 144 0.61 13.83 11.63
C VAL A 144 1.72 14.79 12.09
N LEU A 145 2.61 14.33 12.98
CA LEU A 145 3.78 15.08 13.39
C LEU A 145 4.76 15.30 12.23
N HIS A 146 4.95 14.26 11.40
CA HIS A 146 5.78 14.35 10.20
C HIS A 146 5.17 15.29 9.15
N GLU A 147 3.85 15.21 8.91
CA GLU A 147 3.11 16.11 8.00
C GLU A 147 3.24 17.59 8.40
N HIS A 148 3.39 17.83 9.70
CA HIS A 148 3.60 19.18 10.25
C HIS A 148 5.07 19.50 10.57
N ASN A 149 6.03 18.81 9.93
CA ASN A 149 7.48 19.05 10.09
C ASN A 149 7.96 19.06 11.55
N GLY A 150 7.40 18.22 12.42
CA GLY A 150 7.75 18.15 13.83
C GLY A 150 7.13 19.24 14.70
N ASN A 151 6.25 20.10 14.18
CA ASN A 151 5.62 21.16 14.93
C ASN A 151 4.52 20.63 15.86
N ILE A 152 4.87 20.41 17.13
CA ILE A 152 3.99 19.85 18.16
C ILE A 152 2.67 20.65 18.31
N SER A 153 2.73 21.99 18.20
CA SER A 153 1.53 22.82 18.37
C SER A 153 0.56 22.72 17.19
N ALA A 154 1.07 22.62 15.96
CA ALA A 154 0.29 22.40 14.76
C ALA A 154 -0.31 20.99 14.75
N THR A 155 0.50 19.98 15.08
CA THR A 155 0.09 18.59 15.21
C THR A 155 -1.02 18.40 16.26
N ALA A 156 -0.88 19.03 17.44
CA ALA A 156 -1.90 18.94 18.49
C ALA A 156 -3.25 19.52 18.02
N ARG A 157 -3.23 20.64 17.31
CA ARG A 157 -4.44 21.23 16.72
C ARG A 157 -5.08 20.31 15.66
N ALA A 158 -4.26 19.76 14.77
CA ALA A 158 -4.71 18.84 13.74
C ALA A 158 -5.34 17.56 14.32
N LEU A 159 -4.80 17.06 15.44
CA LEU A 159 -5.32 15.89 16.15
C LEU A 159 -6.44 16.20 17.15
N GLY A 160 -6.90 17.46 17.27
CA GLY A 160 -7.94 17.87 18.19
C GLY A 160 -7.58 17.68 19.68
N MET A 161 -6.28 17.71 20.03
CA MET A 161 -5.83 17.49 21.41
C MET A 161 -4.98 18.65 21.95
N HIS A 162 -4.89 18.74 23.28
CA HIS A 162 -4.01 19.74 23.91
C HIS A 162 -2.54 19.41 23.68
N ARG A 163 -1.70 20.43 23.45
CA ARG A 163 -0.24 20.31 23.27
C ARG A 163 0.42 19.44 24.36
N ARG A 164 0.02 19.63 25.62
CA ARG A 164 0.56 18.89 26.78
C ARG A 164 0.23 17.39 26.70
N THR A 165 -0.96 17.06 26.21
CA THR A 165 -1.40 15.67 25.98
C THR A 165 -0.55 15.01 24.89
N LEU A 166 -0.33 15.72 23.78
CA LEU A 166 0.52 15.22 22.68
C LEU A 166 1.97 15.00 23.16
N GLN A 167 2.56 15.94 23.89
CA GLN A 167 3.91 15.79 24.44
C GLN A 167 4.04 14.55 25.34
N ARG A 168 3.06 14.30 26.23
CA ARG A 168 3.04 13.11 27.09
C ARG A 168 2.93 11.82 26.27
N LYS A 169 2.15 11.83 25.20
CA LYS A 169 2.00 10.67 24.31
C LYS A 169 3.27 10.39 23.51
N LEU A 170 3.96 11.42 23.03
CA LEU A 170 5.25 11.30 22.34
C LEU A 170 6.38 10.74 23.22
N GLN A 171 6.31 10.98 24.53
CA GLN A 171 7.29 10.43 25.49
C GLN A 171 7.04 8.96 25.82
N LYS A 172 5.81 8.47 25.64
CA LYS A 172 5.42 7.09 25.95
C LYS A 172 5.50 6.22 24.68
N ARG A 173 6.70 5.68 24.40
CA ARG A 173 6.85 4.70 23.31
C ARG A 173 6.07 3.42 23.65
N PRO A 174 5.26 2.87 22.72
CA PRO A 174 4.69 1.53 22.91
C PRO A 174 5.81 0.51 23.02
N SER A 175 5.61 -0.52 23.83
CA SER A 175 6.56 -1.61 23.96
C SER A 175 6.74 -2.34 22.62
N PRO A 176 7.98 -2.73 22.24
CA PRO A 176 8.19 -3.63 21.12
C PRO A 176 7.51 -4.98 21.41
N LEU A 177 6.96 -5.61 20.37
CA LEU A 177 6.51 -7.01 20.42
C LEU A 177 7.70 -7.93 20.57
#